data_e8edcc569ab0318bbb58c863927a92cb
#
_entry.id   e8edcc569ab0318bbb58c863927a92cb
#
_cell.length_a   1.000
_cell.length_b   1.000
_cell.length_c   1.000
_cell.angle_alpha   90.00
_cell.angle_beta   90.00
_cell.angle_gamma   90.00
#
_symmetry.space_group_name_H-M   'P 1'
#
loop_
_entity.id
_entity.type
_entity.pdbx_description
1 polymer ?
#
loop_
_entity_poly.entity_id
_entity_poly.type
_entity_poly.pdbx_seq_one_letter_code
_entity_poly.pdbx_strand_id
1 'polypeptide(L)'
;MKIKRTRPFVDTLELEDGDKKLTVSVSIHFERSAPLIRKAQMALIEAEKAIQQDKKNPNNLETYGNAVIALFAAVFGEQETGEILQFYEGQYTDMLTDILPYILYTVLPALQLYQRQKVEQMTQARKKIKRQAHKK
;
A
#
# COMPACT_ATOMS: atom_id res chain seq x y z
N MET A 1 -29.44 16.96 7.84
CA MET A 1 -28.64 16.28 6.78
C MET A 1 -27.53 15.47 7.42
N LYS A 2 -27.42 14.22 7.06
CA LYS A 2 -26.32 13.35 7.55
C LYS A 2 -25.29 13.19 6.46
N ILE A 3 -24.05 13.56 6.74
CA ILE A 3 -22.91 13.34 5.85
C ILE A 3 -22.07 12.24 6.48
N LYS A 4 -21.97 11.09 5.78
CA LYS A 4 -21.15 9.98 6.23
C LYS A 4 -19.77 10.08 5.61
N ARG A 5 -18.77 10.11 6.48
CA ARG A 5 -17.37 10.13 6.06
C ARG A 5 -16.95 8.73 5.58
N THR A 6 -16.17 8.66 4.49
CA THR A 6 -15.59 7.40 4.03
C THR A 6 -14.65 6.83 5.08
N ARG A 7 -14.86 5.56 5.44
CA ARG A 7 -14.00 4.89 6.41
C ARG A 7 -12.71 4.42 5.76
N PRO A 8 -11.60 4.38 6.50
CA PRO A 8 -10.37 3.79 5.99
C PRO A 8 -10.54 2.28 5.77
N PHE A 9 -9.67 1.72 4.94
CA PHE A 9 -9.52 0.27 4.86
C PHE A 9 -8.87 -0.22 6.16
N VAL A 10 -9.53 -1.17 6.82
CA VAL A 10 -9.06 -1.70 8.11
C VAL A 10 -8.98 -3.22 8.04
N ASP A 11 -7.87 -3.77 8.50
CA ASP A 11 -7.65 -5.21 8.56
C ASP A 11 -6.62 -5.52 9.65
N THR A 12 -6.41 -6.80 9.90
CA THR A 12 -5.43 -7.29 10.85
C THR A 12 -4.58 -8.35 10.17
N LEU A 13 -3.26 -8.19 10.24
CA LEU A 13 -2.30 -9.15 9.70
C LEU A 13 -1.60 -9.85 10.87
N GLU A 14 -1.63 -11.17 10.89
CA GLU A 14 -0.97 -11.96 11.91
C GLU A 14 0.25 -12.65 11.33
N LEU A 15 1.41 -12.42 11.95
CA LEU A 15 2.68 -13.02 11.57
C LEU A 15 3.11 -14.02 12.64
N GLU A 16 3.52 -15.20 12.23
CA GLU A 16 3.98 -16.26 13.14
C GLU A 16 5.31 -16.83 12.67
N ASP A 17 6.22 -17.04 13.63
CA ASP A 17 7.48 -17.74 13.41
C ASP A 17 7.78 -18.56 14.66
N GLY A 18 7.31 -19.82 14.65
CA GLY A 18 7.35 -20.67 15.82
C GLY A 18 6.53 -20.09 16.97
N ASP A 19 7.17 -19.83 18.10
CA ASP A 19 6.53 -19.24 19.27
C ASP A 19 6.42 -17.71 19.16
N LYS A 20 7.10 -17.12 18.18
CA LYS A 20 7.12 -15.67 17.96
C LYS A 20 5.90 -15.25 17.14
N LYS A 21 5.17 -14.27 17.65
CA LYS A 21 3.94 -13.78 17.01
C LYS A 21 3.93 -12.26 16.99
N LEU A 22 3.42 -11.71 15.89
CA LEU A 22 3.19 -10.26 15.76
C LEU A 22 1.83 -10.04 15.11
N THR A 23 1.01 -9.21 15.73
CA THR A 23 -0.27 -8.77 15.18
C THR A 23 -0.09 -7.35 14.69
N VAL A 24 -0.33 -7.12 13.40
CA VAL A 24 -0.21 -5.81 12.76
C VAL A 24 -1.60 -5.27 12.45
N SER A 25 -1.91 -4.11 12.99
CA SER A 25 -3.15 -3.41 12.66
C SER A 25 -2.95 -2.64 11.37
N VAL A 26 -3.80 -2.92 10.38
CA VAL A 26 -3.74 -2.26 9.06
C VAL A 26 -4.86 -1.22 9.01
N SER A 27 -4.49 0.03 8.75
CA SER A 27 -5.45 1.11 8.56
C SER A 27 -4.95 2.03 7.46
N ILE A 28 -5.65 2.04 6.32
CA ILE A 28 -5.19 2.74 5.13
C ILE A 28 -6.25 3.73 4.66
N HIS A 29 -5.90 5.01 4.64
CA HIS A 29 -6.69 6.05 4.00
C HIS A 29 -6.25 6.17 2.54
N PHE A 30 -6.94 5.50 1.63
CA PHE A 30 -6.51 5.34 0.25
C PHE A 30 -6.32 6.66 -0.50
N GLU A 31 -7.15 7.67 -0.23
CA GLU A 31 -7.00 8.96 -0.89
C GLU A 31 -5.62 9.57 -0.65
N ARG A 32 -5.12 9.45 0.58
CA ARG A 32 -3.80 9.96 0.96
C ARG A 32 -2.68 9.00 0.56
N SER A 33 -2.91 7.69 0.72
CA SER A 33 -1.86 6.67 0.58
C SER A 33 -1.67 6.17 -0.85
N ALA A 34 -2.68 6.27 -1.73
CA ALA A 34 -2.60 5.75 -3.09
C ALA A 34 -1.40 6.26 -3.89
N PRO A 35 -1.10 7.57 -3.92
CA PRO A 35 0.08 8.05 -4.64
C PRO A 35 1.39 7.51 -4.07
N LEU A 36 1.48 7.36 -2.75
CA LEU A 36 2.68 6.84 -2.07
C LEU A 36 2.87 5.36 -2.38
N ILE A 37 1.79 4.58 -2.39
CA ILE A 37 1.84 3.16 -2.72
C ILE A 37 2.28 2.96 -4.17
N ARG A 38 1.75 3.73 -5.11
CA ARG A 38 2.13 3.66 -6.53
C ARG A 38 3.59 4.02 -6.74
N LYS A 39 4.04 5.11 -6.13
CA LYS A 39 5.43 5.55 -6.22
C LYS A 39 6.38 4.49 -5.67
N ALA A 40 6.05 3.91 -4.53
CA ALA A 40 6.86 2.87 -3.91
C ALA A 40 6.89 1.58 -4.75
N GLN A 41 5.76 1.19 -5.36
CA GLN A 41 5.73 0.05 -6.27
C GLN A 41 6.64 0.24 -7.48
N MET A 42 6.60 1.41 -8.08
CA MET A 42 7.45 1.72 -9.24
C MET A 42 8.93 1.69 -8.86
N ALA A 43 9.27 2.25 -7.70
CA ALA A 43 10.64 2.21 -7.20
C ALA A 43 11.11 0.78 -6.95
N LEU A 44 10.25 -0.09 -6.43
CA LEU A 44 10.57 -1.50 -6.21
C LEU A 44 10.83 -2.24 -7.54
N ILE A 45 9.98 -2.01 -8.54
CA ILE A 45 10.15 -2.61 -9.88
C ILE A 45 11.48 -2.17 -10.49
N GLU A 46 11.82 -0.89 -10.40
CA GLU A 46 13.09 -0.38 -10.92
C GLU A 46 14.29 -0.97 -10.17
N ALA A 47 14.18 -1.11 -8.85
CA ALA A 47 15.22 -1.71 -8.04
C ALA A 47 15.44 -3.19 -8.38
N GLU A 48 14.36 -3.94 -8.63
CA GLU A 48 14.44 -5.34 -9.07
C GLU A 48 15.13 -5.47 -10.42
N LYS A 49 14.82 -4.58 -11.37
CA LYS A 49 15.47 -4.55 -12.68
C LYS A 49 16.96 -4.28 -12.56
N ALA A 50 17.36 -3.34 -11.71
CA ALA A 50 18.75 -3.00 -11.50
C ALA A 50 19.56 -4.20 -10.95
N ILE A 51 18.96 -4.96 -10.02
CA ILE A 51 19.58 -6.16 -9.48
C ILE A 51 19.76 -7.22 -10.58
N GLN A 52 18.77 -7.43 -11.43
CA GLN A 52 18.86 -8.41 -12.52
C GLN A 52 19.94 -8.04 -13.53
N GLN A 53 20.16 -6.74 -13.78
CA GLN A 53 21.19 -6.27 -14.70
C GLN A 53 22.59 -6.35 -14.12
N ASP A 54 22.75 -6.12 -12.81
CA ASP A 54 24.05 -6.15 -12.13
C ASP A 54 23.89 -6.72 -10.73
N LYS A 55 23.99 -8.04 -10.62
CA LYS A 55 23.77 -8.77 -9.36
C LYS A 55 24.86 -8.56 -8.32
N LYS A 56 26.02 -8.06 -8.74
CA LYS A 56 27.18 -7.92 -7.86
C LYS A 56 27.34 -6.53 -7.26
N ASN A 57 26.55 -5.57 -7.72
CA ASN A 57 26.67 -4.20 -7.23
C ASN A 57 25.97 -4.06 -5.87
N PRO A 58 26.71 -3.82 -4.78
CA PRO A 58 26.10 -3.70 -3.45
C PRO A 58 25.15 -2.52 -3.32
N ASN A 59 25.32 -1.46 -4.12
CA ASN A 59 24.41 -0.32 -4.12
C ASN A 59 23.00 -0.72 -4.61
N ASN A 60 22.91 -1.68 -5.52
CA ASN A 60 21.60 -2.18 -6.00
C ASN A 60 20.84 -2.92 -4.91
N LEU A 61 21.54 -3.67 -4.06
CA LEU A 61 20.90 -4.36 -2.94
C LEU A 61 20.39 -3.37 -1.90
N GLU A 62 21.16 -2.33 -1.60
CA GLU A 62 20.72 -1.27 -0.68
C GLU A 62 19.51 -0.53 -1.21
N THR A 63 19.52 -0.17 -2.49
CA THR A 63 18.39 0.49 -3.15
C THR A 63 17.15 -0.39 -3.12
N TYR A 64 17.30 -1.69 -3.35
CA TYR A 64 16.21 -2.65 -3.26
C TYR A 64 15.62 -2.71 -1.85
N GLY A 65 16.47 -2.82 -0.83
CA GLY A 65 16.02 -2.83 0.56
C GLY A 65 15.25 -1.56 0.94
N ASN A 66 15.75 -0.41 0.52
CA ASN A 66 15.07 0.87 0.75
C ASN A 66 13.71 0.93 0.04
N ALA A 67 13.62 0.38 -1.18
CA ALA A 67 12.37 0.33 -1.93
C ALA A 67 11.34 -0.58 -1.26
N VAL A 68 11.76 -1.72 -0.72
CA VAL A 68 10.89 -2.62 0.05
C VAL A 68 10.35 -1.91 1.28
N ILE A 69 11.21 -1.27 2.05
CA ILE A 69 10.81 -0.53 3.25
C ILE A 69 9.85 0.60 2.90
N ALA A 70 10.09 1.32 1.82
CA ALA A 70 9.21 2.41 1.36
C ALA A 70 7.82 1.90 1.00
N LEU A 71 7.72 0.75 0.33
CA LEU A 71 6.43 0.14 0.00
C LEU A 71 5.67 -0.23 1.28
N PHE A 72 6.35 -0.86 2.23
CA PHE A 72 5.73 -1.24 3.50
C PHE A 72 5.28 -0.02 4.29
N ALA A 73 6.11 1.04 4.33
CA ALA A 73 5.74 2.28 5.02
C ALA A 73 4.51 2.94 4.37
N ALA A 74 4.39 2.89 3.04
CA ALA A 74 3.24 3.43 2.32
C ALA A 74 1.95 2.65 2.63
N VAL A 75 2.05 1.33 2.85
CA VAL A 75 0.90 0.46 3.12
C VAL A 75 0.57 0.42 4.62
N PHE A 76 1.56 0.18 5.48
CA PHE A 76 1.36 -0.10 6.90
C PHE A 76 1.65 1.09 7.82
N GLY A 77 2.36 2.11 7.34
CA GLY A 77 2.87 3.19 8.16
C GLY A 77 4.26 2.88 8.71
N GLU A 78 4.94 3.90 9.19
CA GLU A 78 6.34 3.77 9.65
C GLU A 78 6.47 2.91 10.90
N GLN A 79 5.57 3.07 11.86
CA GLN A 79 5.62 2.32 13.12
C GLN A 79 5.43 0.82 12.89
N GLU A 80 4.39 0.45 12.17
CA GLU A 80 4.07 -0.94 11.87
C GLU A 80 5.14 -1.58 10.99
N THR A 81 5.69 -0.82 10.04
CA THR A 81 6.81 -1.28 9.21
C THR A 81 8.04 -1.58 10.07
N GLY A 82 8.34 -0.72 11.04
CA GLY A 82 9.42 -0.96 11.99
C GLY A 82 9.24 -2.24 12.80
N GLU A 83 8.02 -2.51 13.26
CA GLU A 83 7.69 -3.72 14.00
C GLU A 83 7.82 -4.98 13.13
N ILE A 84 7.35 -4.92 11.87
CA ILE A 84 7.49 -6.01 10.92
C ILE A 84 8.96 -6.29 10.63
N LEU A 85 9.74 -5.23 10.39
CA LEU A 85 11.16 -5.35 10.10
C LEU A 85 11.92 -5.99 11.27
N GLN A 86 11.58 -5.61 12.50
CA GLN A 86 12.15 -6.20 13.71
C GLN A 86 11.76 -7.66 13.84
N PHE A 87 10.51 -8.01 13.52
CA PHE A 87 10.05 -9.41 13.52
C PHE A 87 10.87 -10.27 12.57
N TYR A 88 11.23 -9.74 11.39
CA TYR A 88 12.06 -10.41 10.39
C TYR A 88 13.56 -10.23 10.63
N GLU A 89 13.95 -9.58 11.71
CA GLU A 89 15.37 -9.35 12.06
C GLU A 89 16.15 -8.64 10.95
N GLY A 90 15.49 -7.72 10.26
CA GLY A 90 16.08 -6.95 9.16
C GLY A 90 16.16 -7.69 7.83
N GLN A 91 15.62 -8.89 7.73
CA GLN A 91 15.63 -9.68 6.49
C GLN A 91 14.50 -9.23 5.56
N TYR A 92 14.69 -8.12 4.87
CA TYR A 92 13.64 -7.49 4.07
C TYR A 92 13.24 -8.31 2.84
N THR A 93 14.10 -9.20 2.33
CA THR A 93 13.74 -10.08 1.22
C THR A 93 12.68 -11.10 1.66
N ASP A 94 12.87 -11.71 2.83
CA ASP A 94 11.90 -12.64 3.41
C ASP A 94 10.60 -11.93 3.76
N MET A 95 10.72 -10.73 4.34
CA MET A 95 9.58 -9.88 4.65
C MET A 95 8.73 -9.59 3.42
N LEU A 96 9.37 -9.21 2.32
CA LEU A 96 8.68 -8.95 1.06
C LEU A 96 8.02 -10.22 0.53
N THR A 97 8.77 -11.32 0.47
CA THR A 97 8.26 -12.59 -0.06
C THR A 97 7.01 -13.07 0.67
N ASP A 98 7.02 -12.95 2.00
CA ASP A 98 5.91 -13.44 2.83
C ASP A 98 4.69 -12.51 2.79
N ILE A 99 4.90 -11.20 2.75
CA ILE A 99 3.83 -10.21 2.90
C ILE A 99 3.35 -9.62 1.57
N LEU A 100 4.18 -9.65 0.51
CA LEU A 100 3.78 -9.12 -0.79
C LEU A 100 2.45 -9.70 -1.31
N PRO A 101 2.16 -11.01 -1.15
CA PRO A 101 0.85 -11.53 -1.57
C PRO A 101 -0.33 -10.83 -0.88
N TYR A 102 -0.20 -10.46 0.39
CA TYR A 102 -1.23 -9.70 1.08
C TYR A 102 -1.44 -8.34 0.43
N ILE A 103 -0.35 -7.64 0.11
CA ILE A 103 -0.42 -6.33 -0.57
C ILE A 103 -1.07 -6.48 -1.94
N LEU A 104 -0.63 -7.45 -2.74
CA LEU A 104 -1.11 -7.64 -4.12
C LEU A 104 -2.56 -8.14 -4.19
N TYR A 105 -2.96 -9.03 -3.30
CA TYR A 105 -4.25 -9.72 -3.40
C TYR A 105 -5.32 -9.19 -2.46
N THR A 106 -4.96 -8.39 -1.46
CA THR A 106 -5.91 -7.81 -0.52
C THR A 106 -5.92 -6.29 -0.59
N VAL A 107 -4.75 -5.65 -0.46
CA VAL A 107 -4.66 -4.18 -0.40
C VAL A 107 -4.90 -3.53 -1.76
N LEU A 108 -4.20 -3.95 -2.80
CA LEU A 108 -4.32 -3.33 -4.12
C LEU A 108 -5.69 -3.48 -4.74
N PRO A 109 -6.37 -4.64 -4.67
CA PRO A 109 -7.75 -4.73 -5.15
C PRO A 109 -8.70 -3.80 -4.40
N ALA A 110 -8.54 -3.65 -3.08
CA ALA A 110 -9.34 -2.71 -2.29
C ALA A 110 -9.08 -1.26 -2.72
N LEU A 111 -7.82 -0.91 -3.00
CA LEU A 111 -7.45 0.40 -3.52
C LEU A 111 -8.08 0.66 -4.88
N GLN A 112 -8.04 -0.30 -5.79
CA GLN A 112 -8.63 -0.18 -7.12
C GLN A 112 -10.15 0.01 -7.04
N LEU A 113 -10.82 -0.75 -6.18
CA LEU A 113 -12.25 -0.60 -5.95
C LEU A 113 -12.58 0.79 -5.41
N TYR A 114 -11.82 1.27 -4.44
CA TYR A 114 -11.97 2.60 -3.88
C TYR A 114 -11.85 3.67 -4.95
N GLN A 115 -10.84 3.57 -5.81
CA GLN A 115 -10.61 4.54 -6.89
C GLN A 115 -11.76 4.57 -7.90
N ARG A 116 -12.29 3.40 -8.27
CA ARG A 116 -13.44 3.31 -9.18
C ARG A 116 -14.68 3.96 -8.55
N GLN A 117 -14.94 3.68 -7.28
CA GLN A 117 -16.07 4.27 -6.57
C GLN A 117 -15.98 5.79 -6.49
N LYS A 118 -14.77 6.32 -6.25
CA LYS A 118 -14.57 7.77 -6.19
C LYS A 118 -14.78 8.45 -7.54
N VAL A 119 -14.27 7.87 -8.62
CA VAL A 119 -14.50 8.39 -9.98
C VAL A 119 -15.98 8.38 -10.31
N GLU A 120 -16.69 7.30 -9.98
CA GLU A 120 -18.12 7.19 -10.21
C GLU A 120 -18.91 8.24 -9.42
N GLN A 121 -18.58 8.43 -8.14
CA GLN A 121 -19.20 9.46 -7.30
C GLN A 121 -18.99 10.87 -7.87
N MET A 122 -17.78 11.17 -8.32
CA MET A 122 -17.47 12.46 -8.94
C MET A 122 -18.26 12.67 -10.22
N THR A 123 -18.39 11.65 -11.06
CA THR A 123 -19.15 11.70 -12.30
C THR A 123 -20.63 11.95 -12.02
N GLN A 124 -21.21 11.25 -11.05
CA GLN A 124 -22.62 11.45 -10.66
C GLN A 124 -22.86 12.82 -10.07
N ALA A 125 -21.95 13.33 -9.26
CA ALA A 125 -22.04 14.68 -8.68
C ALA A 125 -22.06 15.73 -9.78
N ARG A 126 -21.21 15.59 -10.80
CA ARG A 126 -21.20 16.50 -11.96
C ARG A 126 -22.50 16.46 -12.74
N LYS A 127 -23.07 15.26 -12.94
CA LYS A 127 -24.35 15.10 -13.63
C LYS A 127 -25.48 15.79 -12.87
N LYS A 128 -25.51 15.67 -11.54
CA LYS A 128 -26.51 16.37 -10.72
C LYS A 128 -26.40 17.87 -10.84
N ILE A 129 -25.17 18.42 -10.81
CA ILE A 129 -24.96 19.85 -10.98
C ILE A 129 -25.45 20.34 -12.34
N LYS A 130 -25.16 19.62 -13.42
CA LYS A 130 -25.62 19.96 -14.78
C LYS A 130 -27.16 19.91 -14.87
N ARG A 131 -27.80 18.92 -14.26
CA ARG A 131 -29.28 18.82 -14.25
C ARG A 131 -29.91 20.02 -13.54
N GLN A 132 -29.35 20.43 -12.40
CA GLN A 132 -29.84 21.60 -11.68
C GLN A 132 -29.66 22.89 -12.49
N ALA A 133 -28.54 23.03 -13.19
CA ALA A 133 -28.27 24.19 -14.03
C ALA A 133 -29.26 24.29 -15.22
N HIS A 134 -29.73 23.17 -15.77
CA HIS A 134 -30.68 23.15 -16.87
C HIS A 134 -32.15 23.32 -16.46
N LYS A 135 -32.45 23.24 -15.16
CA LYS A 135 -33.82 23.39 -14.64
C LYS A 135 -34.27 24.82 -14.43
N LYS A 136 -33.45 25.80 -14.75
CA LYS A 136 -33.82 27.22 -14.61
C LYS A 136 -34.58 27.71 -15.84
#